data_ec95f05558fe4a0bb2027e5aa6838cf3
#
_entry.id   ec95f05558fe4a0bb2027e5aa6838cf3
#
_cell.length_a   1.000
_cell.length_b   1.000
_cell.length_c   1.000
_cell.angle_alpha   90.00
_cell.angle_beta   90.00
_cell.angle_gamma   90.00
#
_symmetry.space_group_name_H-M   'P 1'
#
loop_
_entity.id
_entity.type
_entity.pdbx_description
1 polymer ?
#
loop_
_entity_poly.entity_id
_entity_poly.type
_entity_poly.pdbx_seq_one_letter_code
_entity_poly.pdbx_strand_id
1 'polypeptide(L)'
;MRIGIDGGGTKTKGVLYQDNRQMDEINGEMGNPIVNFELAVSNVVQVIEHLLSNNNLQYSDINCISIGMAGASTIIDKLTLAFNEKISCRFVVDSDLKMSHIATFKNNDGNLFIAGTGSSLLSRKDG
;
A
#
# COMPACT_ATOMS: atom_id res chain seq x y z
N MET A 1 -10.52 8.86 -0.36
CA MET A 1 -9.84 8.11 -1.42
C MET A 1 -8.91 7.07 -0.87
N ARG A 2 -8.60 6.09 -1.69
CA ARG A 2 -7.72 4.99 -1.27
C ARG A 2 -6.69 4.71 -2.33
N ILE A 3 -5.57 4.17 -1.92
CA ILE A 3 -4.52 3.80 -2.86
C ILE A 3 -4.17 2.34 -2.64
N GLY A 4 -4.02 1.60 -3.72
CA GLY A 4 -3.57 0.22 -3.67
C GLY A 4 -2.24 0.11 -4.36
N ILE A 5 -1.28 -0.55 -3.72
CA ILE A 5 0.05 -0.73 -4.29
C ILE A 5 0.36 -2.21 -4.41
N ASP A 6 0.86 -2.59 -5.55
CA ASP A 6 1.27 -3.97 -5.80
C ASP A 6 2.74 -3.93 -6.21
N GLY A 7 3.62 -4.30 -5.30
CA GLY A 7 5.06 -4.28 -5.53
C GLY A 7 5.57 -5.65 -5.95
N GLY A 8 5.95 -5.77 -7.20
CA GLY A 8 6.44 -7.03 -7.73
C GLY A 8 7.93 -7.06 -7.95
N GLY A 9 8.39 -8.16 -8.49
CA GLY A 9 9.83 -8.36 -8.69
C GLY A 9 10.45 -7.41 -9.68
N THR A 10 9.69 -6.94 -10.65
CA THR A 10 10.23 -6.08 -11.69
C THR A 10 9.61 -4.69 -11.69
N LYS A 11 8.43 -4.53 -11.12
CA LYS A 11 7.81 -3.22 -11.10
C LYS A 11 6.79 -3.10 -9.99
N THR A 12 6.39 -1.87 -9.74
CA THR A 12 5.39 -1.56 -8.74
C THR A 12 4.22 -0.91 -9.45
N LYS A 13 3.01 -1.29 -9.09
CA LYS A 13 1.82 -0.71 -9.68
C LYS A 13 1.02 -0.03 -8.58
N GLY A 14 0.64 1.20 -8.80
CA GLY A 14 -0.18 1.94 -7.84
C GLY A 14 -1.47 2.39 -8.49
N VAL A 15 -2.56 2.27 -7.78
CA VAL A 15 -3.88 2.65 -8.28
C VAL A 15 -4.58 3.52 -7.26
N LEU A 16 -5.17 4.60 -7.73
CA LEU A 16 -5.94 5.51 -6.89
C LEU A 16 -7.42 5.21 -7.10
N TYR A 17 -8.14 5.04 -6.00
CA TYR A 17 -9.58 4.76 -6.05
C TYR A 17 -10.38 5.83 -5.33
N GLN A 18 -11.54 6.13 -5.87
CA GLN A 18 -12.50 6.96 -5.19
C GLN A 18 -13.84 6.23 -5.28
N ASP A 19 -14.36 5.79 -4.14
CA ASP A 19 -15.65 5.11 -4.08
C ASP A 19 -15.75 3.95 -5.08
N ASN A 20 -14.83 3.06 -5.08
CA ASN A 20 -14.83 1.89 -5.94
C ASN A 20 -14.50 2.16 -7.39
N ARG A 21 -14.18 3.39 -7.72
CA ARG A 21 -13.80 3.71 -9.09
C ARG A 21 -12.32 3.94 -9.17
N GLN A 22 -11.70 3.37 -10.18
CA GLN A 22 -10.29 3.59 -10.40
C GLN A 22 -10.12 4.95 -11.05
N MET A 23 -9.42 5.83 -10.39
CA MET A 23 -9.21 7.20 -10.87
C MET A 23 -7.89 7.37 -11.62
N ASP A 24 -6.88 6.63 -11.25
CA ASP A 24 -5.56 6.79 -11.84
C ASP A 24 -4.72 5.55 -11.57
N GLU A 25 -3.71 5.34 -12.37
CA GLU A 25 -2.82 4.21 -12.21
C GLU A 25 -1.43 4.60 -12.64
N ILE A 26 -0.43 4.23 -11.84
CA ILE A 26 0.96 4.55 -12.16
C ILE A 26 1.82 3.32 -11.95
N ASN A 27 2.81 3.14 -12.80
CA ASN A 27 3.77 2.05 -12.65
C ASN A 27 5.13 2.62 -12.28
N GLY A 28 5.82 1.93 -11.40
CA GLY A 28 7.16 2.32 -10.99
C GLY A 28 8.11 1.14 -11.05
N GLU A 29 9.28 1.32 -10.50
CA GLU A 29 10.31 0.30 -10.52
C GLU A 29 10.01 -0.81 -9.53
N MET A 30 10.89 -1.79 -9.45
CA MET A 30 10.63 -2.99 -8.68
C MET A 30 10.27 -2.72 -7.21
N GLY A 31 9.41 -3.58 -6.68
CA GLY A 31 8.93 -3.44 -5.32
C GLY A 31 9.11 -4.71 -4.49
N ASN A 32 10.17 -5.46 -4.72
CA ASN A 32 10.45 -6.66 -3.95
C ASN A 32 11.50 -6.36 -2.89
N PRO A 33 11.11 -6.28 -1.61
CA PRO A 33 12.04 -5.88 -0.56
C PRO A 33 13.07 -6.94 -0.21
N ILE A 34 12.88 -8.16 -0.67
CA ILE A 34 13.86 -9.21 -0.46
C ILE A 34 15.04 -8.99 -1.39
N VAL A 35 14.78 -8.49 -2.58
CA VAL A 35 15.83 -8.19 -3.53
C VAL A 35 16.62 -6.97 -3.07
N ASN A 36 15.92 -5.92 -2.71
CA ASN A 36 16.57 -4.72 -2.20
C ASN A 36 15.56 -3.95 -1.36
N PHE A 37 15.71 -4.05 -0.04
CA PHE A 37 14.75 -3.50 0.89
C PHE A 37 14.55 -1.99 0.73
N GLU A 38 15.61 -1.25 0.78
CA GLU A 38 15.50 0.20 0.73
C GLU A 38 15.00 0.71 -0.60
N LEU A 39 15.45 0.11 -1.68
CA LEU A 39 15.02 0.51 -2.99
C LEU A 39 13.54 0.20 -3.19
N ALA A 40 13.10 -0.96 -2.74
CA ALA A 40 11.70 -1.33 -2.89
C ALA A 40 10.80 -0.36 -2.13
N VAL A 41 11.18 0.00 -0.91
CA VAL A 41 10.41 0.96 -0.12
C VAL A 41 10.37 2.31 -0.83
N SER A 42 11.51 2.75 -1.32
CA SER A 42 11.61 4.01 -2.02
C SER A 42 10.74 4.02 -3.27
N ASN A 43 10.76 2.94 -4.03
CA ASN A 43 9.98 2.86 -5.26
C ASN A 43 8.48 2.89 -4.98
N VAL A 44 8.06 2.23 -3.92
CA VAL A 44 6.65 2.25 -3.54
C VAL A 44 6.23 3.67 -3.13
N VAL A 45 7.06 4.32 -2.34
CA VAL A 45 6.75 5.68 -1.90
C VAL A 45 6.68 6.62 -3.09
N GLN A 46 7.56 6.45 -4.06
CA GLN A 46 7.53 7.29 -5.24
C GLN A 46 6.23 7.13 -6.02
N VAL A 47 5.75 5.90 -6.15
CA VAL A 47 4.51 5.65 -6.85
C VAL A 47 3.36 6.34 -6.10
N ILE A 48 3.34 6.23 -4.80
CA ILE A 48 2.30 6.86 -3.99
C ILE A 48 2.34 8.37 -4.19
N GLU A 49 3.52 8.93 -4.11
CA GLU A 49 3.64 10.38 -4.24
C GLU A 49 3.29 10.89 -5.64
N HIS A 50 3.58 10.10 -6.65
CA HIS A 50 3.20 10.47 -8.00
C HIS A 50 1.67 10.45 -8.15
N LEU A 51 1.00 9.47 -7.56
CA LEU A 51 -0.46 9.44 -7.60
C LEU A 51 -1.04 10.66 -6.91
N LEU A 52 -0.47 11.04 -5.79
CA LEU A 52 -0.95 12.21 -5.07
C LEU A 52 -0.72 13.49 -5.89
N SER A 53 0.48 13.64 -6.39
CA SER A 53 0.85 14.83 -7.14
C SER A 53 0.03 14.97 -8.42
N ASN A 54 -0.15 13.89 -9.15
CA ASN A 54 -0.89 13.94 -10.40
C ASN A 54 -2.36 14.31 -10.20
N ASN A 55 -2.87 14.11 -9.00
CA ASN A 55 -4.27 14.35 -8.72
C ASN A 55 -4.49 15.48 -7.73
N ASN A 56 -3.44 16.24 -7.46
CA ASN A 56 -3.50 17.38 -6.53
C ASN A 56 -4.00 16.97 -5.15
N LEU A 57 -3.51 15.84 -4.66
CA LEU A 57 -3.91 15.32 -3.38
C LEU A 57 -2.77 15.33 -2.37
N GLN A 58 -3.12 15.23 -1.11
CA GLN A 58 -2.15 15.11 -0.05
C GLN A 58 -2.48 13.85 0.72
N TYR A 59 -1.59 13.41 1.58
CA TYR A 59 -1.85 12.22 2.39
C TYR A 59 -3.14 12.38 3.21
N SER A 60 -3.44 13.58 3.62
CA SER A 60 -4.64 13.82 4.41
C SER A 60 -5.93 13.54 3.62
N ASP A 61 -5.84 13.47 2.30
CA ASP A 61 -6.99 13.17 1.47
C ASP A 61 -7.20 11.68 1.30
N ILE A 62 -6.27 10.88 1.78
CA ILE A 62 -6.31 9.42 1.57
C ILE A 62 -6.76 8.74 2.86
N ASN A 63 -7.78 7.91 2.74
CA ASN A 63 -8.29 7.19 3.89
C ASN A 63 -7.36 6.05 4.31
N CYS A 64 -6.83 5.35 3.34
CA CYS A 64 -5.94 4.22 3.63
C CYS A 64 -5.15 3.85 2.40
N ILE A 65 -3.93 3.39 2.58
CA ILE A 65 -3.10 2.87 1.51
C ILE A 65 -2.86 1.39 1.81
N SER A 66 -3.19 0.54 0.86
CA SER A 66 -2.93 -0.89 0.99
C SER A 66 -1.71 -1.22 0.17
N ILE A 67 -0.68 -1.75 0.79
CA ILE A 67 0.58 -2.03 0.13
C ILE A 67 0.86 -3.52 0.16
N GLY A 68 0.87 -4.14 -1.01
CA GLY A 68 1.23 -5.54 -1.14
C GLY A 68 2.59 -5.62 -1.80
N MET A 69 3.50 -6.38 -1.23
CA MET A 69 4.84 -6.49 -1.77
C MET A 69 5.28 -7.94 -1.83
N ALA A 70 5.79 -8.34 -2.97
CA ALA A 70 6.25 -9.71 -3.17
C ALA A 70 7.31 -10.07 -2.13
N GLY A 71 7.16 -11.24 -1.56
CA GLY A 71 8.15 -11.72 -0.60
C GLY A 71 8.12 -11.06 0.77
N ALA A 72 7.11 -10.26 1.04
CA ALA A 72 7.08 -9.48 2.26
C ALA A 72 6.61 -10.23 3.50
N SER A 73 6.08 -11.43 3.35
CA SER A 73 5.40 -12.10 4.46
C SER A 73 6.23 -12.25 5.72
N THR A 74 7.53 -12.35 5.61
CA THR A 74 8.37 -12.56 6.79
C THR A 74 8.95 -11.27 7.33
N ILE A 75 8.73 -10.15 6.66
CA ILE A 75 9.33 -8.88 7.10
C ILE A 75 8.30 -7.75 7.15
N ILE A 76 7.05 -8.11 7.35
CA ILE A 76 5.99 -7.13 7.41
C ILE A 76 6.24 -6.06 8.46
N ASP A 77 6.72 -6.45 9.64
CA ASP A 77 6.96 -5.47 10.70
C ASP A 77 8.05 -4.48 10.30
N LYS A 78 9.09 -4.98 9.67
CA LYS A 78 10.19 -4.13 9.26
C LYS A 78 9.74 -3.14 8.20
N LEU A 79 8.91 -3.63 7.26
CA LEU A 79 8.38 -2.76 6.21
C LEU A 79 7.44 -1.72 6.80
N THR A 80 6.62 -2.13 7.76
CA THR A 80 5.70 -1.20 8.38
C THR A 80 6.44 -0.05 9.05
N LEU A 81 7.53 -0.36 9.73
CA LEU A 81 8.32 0.68 10.37
C LEU A 81 8.91 1.63 9.32
N ALA A 82 9.42 1.07 8.23
CA ALA A 82 10.03 1.89 7.20
C ALA A 82 9.00 2.82 6.55
N PHE A 83 7.83 2.30 6.23
CA PHE A 83 6.79 3.13 5.62
C PHE A 83 6.22 4.15 6.60
N ASN A 84 6.20 3.82 7.87
CA ASN A 84 5.65 4.72 8.85
C ASN A 84 6.42 6.04 8.92
N GLU A 85 7.66 6.02 8.54
CA GLU A 85 8.47 7.23 8.52
C GLU A 85 8.21 8.08 7.28
N LYS A 86 7.59 7.51 6.27
CA LYS A 86 7.43 8.18 4.99
C LYS A 86 6.01 8.47 4.59
N ILE A 87 5.07 7.75 5.15
CA ILE A 87 3.65 7.87 4.82
C ILE A 87 2.92 8.42 6.03
N SER A 88 2.22 9.51 5.84
CA SER A 88 1.56 10.17 6.97
C SER A 88 0.07 9.90 7.08
N CYS A 89 -0.43 8.92 6.36
CA CYS A 89 -1.81 8.51 6.54
C CYS A 89 -1.84 7.03 6.93
N ARG A 90 -3.02 6.49 7.16
CA ARG A 90 -3.16 5.09 7.53
C ARG A 90 -2.74 4.19 6.37
N PHE A 91 -2.06 3.12 6.66
CA PHE A 91 -1.69 2.16 5.65
C PHE A 91 -1.55 0.77 6.25
N VAL A 92 -1.60 -0.25 5.38
CA VAL A 92 -1.31 -1.63 5.80
C VAL A 92 -0.35 -2.22 4.79
N VAL A 93 0.49 -3.15 5.24
CA VAL A 93 1.45 -3.84 4.40
C VAL A 93 1.19 -5.33 4.48
N ASP A 94 1.24 -6.00 3.35
CA ASP A 94 1.05 -7.45 3.33
C ASP A 94 1.77 -8.01 2.11
N SER A 95 1.65 -9.30 1.86
CA SER A 95 2.22 -9.88 0.67
C SER A 95 1.35 -9.51 -0.52
N ASP A 96 1.91 -9.59 -1.70
CA ASP A 96 1.22 -9.13 -2.88
C ASP A 96 -0.07 -9.89 -3.17
N LEU A 97 -0.13 -11.15 -2.79
CA LEU A 97 -1.32 -11.91 -3.06
C LEU A 97 -2.51 -11.39 -2.28
N LYS A 98 -2.30 -11.01 -1.06
CA LYS A 98 -3.37 -10.51 -0.23
C LYS A 98 -3.79 -9.14 -0.62
N MET A 99 -2.93 -8.43 -1.27
CA MET A 99 -3.22 -7.11 -1.70
C MET A 99 -4.46 -7.02 -2.58
N SER A 100 -4.55 -7.83 -3.60
CA SER A 100 -5.70 -7.75 -4.48
C SER A 100 -6.96 -8.13 -3.75
N HIS A 101 -6.87 -9.02 -2.80
CA HIS A 101 -8.02 -9.42 -2.03
C HIS A 101 -8.50 -8.25 -1.18
N ILE A 102 -7.59 -7.57 -0.57
CA ILE A 102 -7.90 -6.42 0.25
C ILE A 102 -8.56 -5.34 -0.56
N ALA A 103 -8.07 -5.09 -1.75
CA ALA A 103 -8.62 -4.07 -2.60
C ALA A 103 -10.07 -4.36 -2.94
N THR A 104 -10.42 -5.61 -3.04
CA THR A 104 -11.77 -6.00 -3.35
C THR A 104 -12.69 -5.76 -2.17
N PHE A 105 -12.24 -6.11 -1.02
CA PHE A 105 -13.08 -5.98 0.15
C PHE A 105 -13.36 -4.59 0.61
N LYS A 106 -12.44 -3.72 0.45
CA LYS A 106 -12.66 -2.42 1.00
C LYS A 106 -13.87 -1.74 0.44
N ASN A 107 -14.37 -2.22 -0.65
CA ASN A 107 -15.51 -1.62 -1.23
C ASN A 107 -16.73 -1.87 -0.39
N ASN A 108 -16.78 -2.99 0.29
CA ASN A 108 -17.91 -3.34 1.03
C ASN A 108 -17.78 -2.95 2.44
N ASP A 109 -16.73 -3.36 3.00
CA ASP A 109 -16.66 -3.24 4.40
C ASP A 109 -15.24 -3.34 4.80
N GLY A 110 -14.61 -2.30 4.90
CA GLY A 110 -13.22 -2.26 5.22
C GLY A 110 -12.87 -3.09 6.42
N ASN A 111 -13.82 -3.30 7.30
CA ASN A 111 -13.52 -4.07 8.41
C ASN A 111 -13.14 -5.42 8.15
N LEU A 112 -13.81 -6.03 7.25
CA LEU A 112 -13.61 -7.39 6.99
C LEU A 112 -12.23 -7.74 6.67
N PHE A 113 -11.65 -7.01 5.77
CA PHE A 113 -10.36 -7.38 5.38
C PHE A 113 -9.38 -7.05 6.44
N ILE A 114 -9.66 -6.05 7.18
CA ILE A 114 -8.78 -5.64 8.19
C ILE A 114 -8.66 -6.74 9.21
N ALA A 115 -9.75 -7.31 9.56
CA ALA A 115 -9.72 -8.36 10.53
C ALA A 115 -8.96 -9.54 9.99
N GLY A 116 -9.11 -9.79 8.74
CA GLY A 116 -8.51 -10.98 8.19
C GLY A 116 -7.03 -10.93 8.06
N THR A 117 -6.50 -9.83 7.63
CA THR A 117 -5.11 -9.83 7.38
C THR A 117 -4.38 -8.92 8.19
N GLY A 118 -4.93 -7.82 8.35
CA GLY A 118 -4.15 -6.85 8.98
C GLY A 118 -4.35 -6.73 10.41
N SER A 119 -4.99 -7.66 10.94
CA SER A 119 -5.25 -7.51 12.33
C SER A 119 -4.05 -7.07 13.09
N SER A 120 -3.00 -7.70 12.86
CA SER A 120 -1.83 -7.34 13.59
C SER A 120 -1.31 -6.02 13.15
N LEU A 121 -1.45 -5.73 11.94
CA LEU A 121 -0.86 -4.56 11.42
C LEU A 121 -1.59 -3.37 11.83
N LEU A 122 -2.87 -3.45 11.74
CA LEU A 122 -3.61 -2.31 12.00
C LEU A 122 -3.65 -1.90 13.37
N SER A 123 -3.61 -2.84 14.21
CA SER A 123 -3.64 -2.50 15.57
C SER A 123 -2.58 -1.56 15.90
N ARG A 124 -1.48 -1.65 15.24
CA ARG A 124 -0.45 -0.84 15.59
C ARG A 124 -0.56 0.42 14.95
N LYS A 125 -1.16 0.40 13.85
CA LYS A 125 -1.08 1.50 13.12
C LYS A 125 -1.76 2.58 13.72
N ASP A 126 -2.54 2.66 13.98
CA ASP A 126 -3.13 3.71 14.41
C ASP A 126 -3.09 3.85 15.42
N GLY A 127 -2.69 3.00 15.54
CA GLY A 127 -2.46 3.36 16.72
C GLY A 127 -2.82 4.26 16.51
#